data_02b1d2e3aa1beb940d082497a69e71c3
#
_entry.id   02b1d2e3aa1beb940d082497a69e71c3
#
_cell.length_a   1.000
_cell.length_b   1.000
_cell.length_c   1.000
_cell.angle_alpha   90.00
_cell.angle_beta   90.00
_cell.angle_gamma   90.00
#
_symmetry.space_group_name_H-M   'P 1'
#
loop_
_entity.id
_entity.type
_entity.pdbx_description
1 polymer ?
#
loop_
_entity_poly.entity_id
_entity_poly.type
_entity_poly.pdbx_seq_one_letter_code
_entity_poly.pdbx_strand_id
1 'polypeptide(L)'
;SNTCWGISNAYASPAGIDKGANTTQPEKRGNGTCARLDTRIETVKVLGCIDIEVCIAGTLFLGKVIEPAKNVNDPYSIISMGIPFSQKPKAIMLDLKAKVNPERKVLRATGFSKKKWFEGHDEPEVYVYLQKRWEDEKGNIYAKRIGTVRQRFDKSIPEWKNNYRIDIHYGDITNEPYFKSY
;
A
#
# COMPACT_ATOMS: atom_id res chain seq x y z
N SER A 1 -15.54 -14.46 4.81
CA SER A 1 -14.19 -14.88 5.20
C SER A 1 -13.49 -13.70 5.89
N ASN A 2 -13.12 -13.87 7.16
CA ASN A 2 -12.31 -12.88 7.86
C ASN A 2 -10.86 -12.96 7.33
N THR A 3 -10.58 -12.25 6.24
CA THR A 3 -9.22 -12.06 5.81
C THR A 3 -8.61 -10.89 6.58
N CYS A 4 -7.36 -11.03 7.02
CA CYS A 4 -6.60 -9.93 7.64
C CYS A 4 -6.01 -8.96 6.59
N TRP A 5 -6.31 -9.17 5.32
CA TRP A 5 -5.80 -8.38 4.21
C TRP A 5 -6.82 -7.35 3.74
N GLY A 6 -6.37 -6.11 3.63
CA GLY A 6 -7.06 -5.01 2.97
C GLY A 6 -6.43 -4.71 1.61
N ILE A 7 -7.22 -4.11 0.73
CA ILE A 7 -6.81 -3.73 -0.63
C ILE A 7 -7.16 -2.27 -0.90
N SER A 8 -6.44 -1.65 -1.82
CA SER A 8 -6.64 -0.24 -2.20
C SER A 8 -7.78 0.00 -3.20
N ASN A 9 -8.56 -1.02 -3.53
CA ASN A 9 -9.70 -0.84 -4.41
C ASN A 9 -10.70 0.11 -3.75
N ALA A 10 -10.89 1.30 -4.34
CA ALA A 10 -11.80 2.29 -3.82
C ALA A 10 -13.20 2.12 -4.44
N TYR A 11 -14.18 1.99 -3.59
CA TYR A 11 -15.59 2.04 -3.95
C TYR A 11 -16.17 3.32 -3.34
N ALA A 12 -16.09 4.43 -4.07
CA ALA A 12 -16.45 5.74 -3.52
C ALA A 12 -17.86 6.16 -3.92
N SER A 13 -18.84 5.26 -3.81
CA SER A 13 -20.25 5.56 -4.05
C SER A 13 -20.81 6.72 -3.19
N PRO A 14 -20.44 6.89 -1.90
CA PRO A 14 -20.98 7.97 -1.09
C PRO A 14 -20.53 9.38 -1.48
N ALA A 15 -19.47 9.52 -2.28
CA ALA A 15 -18.93 10.81 -2.70
C ALA A 15 -19.37 11.20 -4.13
N GLY A 16 -20.36 10.53 -4.71
CA GLY A 16 -20.79 10.78 -6.08
C GLY A 16 -19.77 10.34 -7.14
N ILE A 17 -18.94 9.37 -6.80
CA ILE A 17 -17.94 8.76 -7.69
C ILE A 17 -18.54 7.51 -8.30
N ASP A 18 -18.81 7.52 -9.61
CA ASP A 18 -19.51 6.44 -10.31
C ASP A 18 -18.65 5.20 -10.62
N LYS A 19 -17.35 5.24 -10.38
CA LYS A 19 -16.42 4.13 -10.61
C LYS A 19 -15.41 4.01 -9.49
N GLY A 20 -15.28 2.79 -8.96
CA GLY A 20 -14.16 2.39 -8.13
C GLY A 20 -12.92 2.07 -8.97
N ALA A 21 -11.73 2.36 -8.44
CA ALA A 21 -10.48 1.89 -9.02
C ALA A 21 -10.22 0.45 -8.61
N ASN A 22 -10.12 -0.45 -9.57
CA ASN A 22 -9.82 -1.86 -9.34
C ASN A 22 -8.37 -2.17 -9.72
N THR A 23 -7.43 -1.68 -8.90
CA THR A 23 -5.98 -1.80 -9.09
C THR A 23 -5.36 -3.01 -8.38
N THR A 24 -6.12 -3.67 -7.53
CA THR A 24 -5.71 -4.90 -6.82
C THR A 24 -6.71 -6.01 -7.14
N GLN A 25 -6.23 -7.07 -7.77
CA GLN A 25 -7.09 -8.15 -8.29
C GLN A 25 -6.51 -9.53 -7.98
N PRO A 26 -7.36 -10.56 -7.81
CA PRO A 26 -6.88 -11.92 -7.80
C PRO A 26 -6.38 -12.35 -9.19
N GLU A 27 -5.24 -13.00 -9.24
CA GLU A 27 -4.68 -13.61 -10.45
C GLU A 27 -4.39 -15.08 -10.20
N LYS A 28 -4.70 -15.94 -11.16
CA LYS A 28 -4.45 -17.39 -11.05
C LYS A 28 -2.94 -17.66 -11.10
N ARG A 29 -2.47 -18.51 -10.17
CA ARG A 29 -1.09 -18.99 -10.13
C ARG A 29 -1.08 -20.49 -9.84
N GLY A 30 -0.79 -21.29 -10.84
CA GLY A 30 -0.88 -22.76 -10.72
C GLY A 30 -2.28 -23.17 -10.26
N ASN A 31 -2.35 -23.91 -9.17
CA ASN A 31 -3.60 -24.32 -8.53
C ASN A 31 -4.14 -23.34 -7.50
N GLY A 32 -3.43 -22.23 -7.26
CA GLY A 32 -3.79 -21.22 -6.28
C GLY A 32 -4.07 -19.86 -6.91
N THR A 33 -4.13 -18.85 -6.04
CA THR A 33 -4.38 -17.45 -6.40
C THR A 33 -3.35 -16.57 -5.73
N CYS A 34 -2.86 -15.57 -6.46
CA CYS A 34 -2.02 -14.50 -5.94
C CYS A 34 -2.72 -13.14 -6.09
N ALA A 35 -2.18 -12.13 -5.45
CA ALA A 35 -2.62 -10.75 -5.67
C ALA A 35 -1.83 -10.14 -6.82
N ARG A 36 -2.54 -9.56 -7.78
CA ARG A 36 -1.99 -8.70 -8.81
C ARG A 36 -2.22 -7.25 -8.43
N LEU A 37 -1.17 -6.46 -8.41
CA LEU A 37 -1.16 -5.05 -8.07
C LEU A 37 -0.75 -4.25 -9.31
N ASP A 38 -1.62 -3.36 -9.77
CA ASP A 38 -1.37 -2.52 -10.94
C ASP A 38 -1.32 -1.05 -10.54
N THR A 39 -0.37 -0.31 -11.08
CA THR A 39 -0.38 1.16 -11.02
C THR A 39 -0.88 1.68 -12.36
N ARG A 40 -1.93 2.50 -12.35
CA ARG A 40 -2.51 3.03 -13.57
C ARG A 40 -3.23 4.36 -13.36
N ILE A 41 -3.50 5.05 -14.46
CA ILE A 41 -4.34 6.23 -14.46
C ILE A 41 -5.80 5.77 -14.57
N GLU A 42 -6.61 6.26 -13.66
CA GLU A 42 -8.07 6.12 -13.69
C GLU A 42 -8.71 7.48 -13.89
N THR A 43 -9.75 7.50 -14.73
CA THR A 43 -10.62 8.67 -14.85
C THR A 43 -11.81 8.46 -13.94
N VAL A 44 -11.95 9.35 -12.98
CA VAL A 44 -13.04 9.34 -12.01
C VAL A 44 -14.03 10.45 -12.35
N LYS A 45 -15.29 10.10 -12.54
CA LYS A 45 -16.36 11.08 -12.71
C LYS A 45 -16.86 11.54 -11.35
N VAL A 46 -16.80 12.83 -11.10
CA VAL A 46 -17.31 13.46 -9.89
C VAL A 46 -18.60 14.20 -10.23
N LEU A 47 -19.66 13.89 -9.49
CA LEU A 47 -21.01 14.49 -9.71
C LEU A 47 -21.55 14.34 -11.15
N GLY A 48 -21.08 13.32 -11.87
CA GLY A 48 -21.51 13.03 -13.24
C GLY A 48 -21.05 14.01 -14.33
N CYS A 49 -20.33 15.08 -13.98
CA CYS A 49 -19.97 16.15 -14.93
C CYS A 49 -18.50 16.55 -14.93
N ILE A 50 -17.70 16.11 -13.95
CA ILE A 50 -16.28 16.47 -13.86
C ILE A 50 -15.44 15.21 -13.98
N ASP A 51 -14.63 15.12 -15.02
CA ASP A 51 -13.66 14.04 -15.20
C ASP A 51 -12.32 14.42 -14.52
N ILE A 52 -11.93 13.63 -13.54
CA ILE A 52 -10.66 13.79 -12.81
C ILE A 52 -9.78 12.59 -13.13
N GLU A 53 -8.58 12.82 -13.62
CA GLU A 53 -7.58 11.77 -13.80
C GLU A 53 -6.67 11.68 -12.57
N VAL A 54 -6.57 10.49 -12.00
CA VAL A 54 -5.70 10.20 -10.87
C VAL A 54 -4.82 8.99 -11.16
N CYS A 55 -3.59 9.04 -10.69
CA CYS A 55 -2.70 7.88 -10.72
C CYS A 55 -2.92 7.07 -9.43
N ILE A 56 -3.36 5.83 -9.57
CA ILE A 56 -3.69 4.94 -8.46
C ILE A 56 -2.79 3.72 -8.51
N ALA A 57 -2.08 3.48 -7.39
CA ALA A 57 -1.28 2.29 -7.19
C ALA A 57 -2.12 1.17 -6.56
N GLY A 58 -1.99 -0.04 -7.08
CA GLY A 58 -2.51 -1.23 -6.43
C GLY A 58 -1.75 -1.51 -5.15
N THR A 59 -2.48 -1.71 -4.06
CA THR A 59 -1.89 -1.94 -2.75
C THR A 59 -2.62 -3.08 -2.04
N LEU A 60 -1.82 -3.96 -1.45
CA LEU A 60 -2.28 -5.00 -0.52
C LEU A 60 -1.65 -4.74 0.84
N PHE A 61 -2.44 -4.71 1.90
CA PHE A 61 -1.93 -4.39 3.24
C PHE A 61 -2.58 -5.27 4.31
N LEU A 62 -1.88 -5.45 5.42
CA LEU A 62 -2.47 -6.07 6.61
C LEU A 62 -3.33 -5.03 7.33
N GLY A 63 -4.61 -5.36 7.52
CA GLY A 63 -5.57 -4.47 8.11
C GLY A 63 -6.88 -4.42 7.34
N LYS A 64 -7.65 -3.38 7.56
CA LYS A 64 -8.95 -3.20 6.90
C LYS A 64 -9.23 -1.74 6.58
N VAL A 65 -10.00 -1.53 5.54
CA VAL A 65 -10.63 -0.24 5.25
C VAL A 65 -11.82 -0.06 6.22
N ILE A 66 -11.97 1.15 6.75
CA ILE A 66 -13.08 1.52 7.65
C ILE A 66 -14.12 2.25 6.81
N GLU A 67 -15.28 1.63 6.66
CA GLU A 67 -16.41 2.22 5.95
C GLU A 67 -17.64 2.30 6.86
N PRO A 68 -18.38 3.41 6.85
CA PRO A 68 -18.07 4.65 6.16
C PRO A 68 -16.91 5.42 6.83
N ALA A 69 -16.16 6.19 6.04
CA ALA A 69 -15.10 7.03 6.56
C ALA A 69 -15.68 8.09 7.52
N LYS A 70 -15.15 8.14 8.74
CA LYS A 70 -15.60 9.10 9.76
C LYS A 70 -15.14 10.52 9.47
N ASN A 71 -13.93 10.67 8.93
CA ASN A 71 -13.33 11.94 8.55
C ASN A 71 -12.41 11.72 7.34
N VAL A 72 -12.80 12.21 6.18
CA VAL A 72 -12.02 12.06 4.93
C VAL A 72 -10.69 12.82 4.95
N ASN A 73 -10.52 13.77 5.85
CA ASN A 73 -9.28 14.53 6.01
C ASN A 73 -8.28 13.84 6.98
N ASP A 74 -8.72 12.79 7.68
CA ASP A 74 -7.87 11.99 8.56
C ASP A 74 -7.68 10.60 7.97
N PRO A 75 -6.51 10.29 7.40
CA PRO A 75 -6.22 8.98 6.80
C PRO A 75 -6.40 7.81 7.77
N TYR A 76 -6.17 8.04 9.06
CA TYR A 76 -6.31 7.01 10.09
C TYR A 76 -7.76 6.67 10.43
N SER A 77 -8.69 7.55 10.09
CA SER A 77 -10.12 7.25 10.21
C SER A 77 -10.66 6.36 9.08
N ILE A 78 -9.88 6.22 7.99
CA ILE A 78 -10.26 5.48 6.79
C ILE A 78 -9.65 4.09 6.77
N ILE A 79 -8.44 3.92 7.31
CA ILE A 79 -7.69 2.66 7.27
C ILE A 79 -7.18 2.29 8.65
N SER A 80 -7.52 1.08 9.10
CA SER A 80 -6.88 0.46 10.25
C SER A 80 -5.79 -0.47 9.77
N MET A 81 -4.54 -0.03 9.81
CA MET A 81 -3.38 -0.80 9.39
C MET A 81 -2.82 -1.65 10.53
N GLY A 82 -2.30 -2.82 10.14
CA GLY A 82 -1.63 -3.75 11.02
C GLY A 82 -2.56 -4.77 11.64
N ILE A 83 -1.95 -5.82 12.14
CA ILE A 83 -2.60 -6.89 12.90
C ILE A 83 -1.79 -7.15 14.17
N PRO A 84 -2.42 -7.61 15.27
CA PRO A 84 -1.69 -8.03 16.44
C PRO A 84 -0.71 -9.16 16.11
N PHE A 85 0.51 -9.03 16.61
CA PHE A 85 1.57 -10.00 16.38
C PHE A 85 2.47 -10.10 17.61
N SER A 86 2.67 -11.30 18.14
CA SER A 86 3.35 -11.54 19.43
C SER A 86 4.76 -12.11 19.32
N GLN A 87 5.23 -12.39 18.09
CA GLN A 87 6.54 -12.99 17.87
C GLN A 87 7.56 -11.95 17.40
N LYS A 88 8.85 -12.30 17.49
CA LYS A 88 9.96 -11.52 16.92
C LYS A 88 10.48 -12.22 15.67
N PRO A 89 9.90 -11.95 14.47
CA PRO A 89 10.31 -12.60 13.24
C PRO A 89 11.68 -12.08 12.79
N LYS A 90 12.47 -12.92 12.14
CA LYS A 90 13.78 -12.52 11.59
C LYS A 90 13.66 -11.96 10.18
N ALA A 91 12.67 -12.41 9.43
CA ALA A 91 12.46 -12.04 8.03
C ALA A 91 11.01 -12.22 7.63
N ILE A 92 10.65 -11.59 6.53
CA ILE A 92 9.47 -11.95 5.75
C ILE A 92 9.90 -12.81 4.56
N MET A 93 9.02 -13.70 4.13
CA MET A 93 9.20 -14.50 2.91
C MET A 93 7.97 -14.37 2.04
N LEU A 94 8.17 -14.15 0.77
CA LEU A 94 7.08 -14.02 -0.20
C LEU A 94 7.50 -14.56 -1.57
N ASP A 95 6.51 -14.95 -2.34
CA ASP A 95 6.70 -15.24 -3.76
C ASP A 95 6.30 -14.00 -4.54
N LEU A 96 7.14 -13.55 -5.45
CA LEU A 96 6.86 -12.37 -6.24
C LEU A 96 7.39 -12.47 -7.67
N LYS A 97 6.74 -11.74 -8.54
CA LYS A 97 7.26 -11.24 -9.82
C LYS A 97 6.92 -9.76 -9.92
N ALA A 98 7.66 -9.00 -10.70
CA ALA A 98 7.45 -7.57 -10.85
C ALA A 98 7.69 -7.13 -12.31
N LYS A 99 6.87 -6.20 -12.77
CA LYS A 99 7.07 -5.52 -14.04
C LYS A 99 7.29 -4.03 -13.73
N VAL A 100 8.46 -3.54 -14.08
CA VAL A 100 8.85 -2.14 -13.96
C VAL A 100 8.87 -1.54 -15.35
N ASN A 101 8.33 -0.33 -15.52
CA ASN A 101 8.40 0.36 -16.79
C ASN A 101 9.87 0.70 -17.10
N PRO A 102 10.41 0.31 -18.28
CA PRO A 102 11.76 0.64 -18.66
C PRO A 102 11.96 2.15 -18.91
N GLU A 103 10.89 2.88 -19.21
CA GLU A 103 10.96 4.33 -19.34
C GLU A 103 11.21 4.97 -17.96
N ARG A 104 12.26 5.82 -17.90
CA ARG A 104 12.59 6.59 -16.71
C ARG A 104 11.68 7.81 -16.57
N LYS A 105 10.37 7.58 -16.55
CA LYS A 105 9.36 8.63 -16.44
C LYS A 105 8.31 8.23 -15.41
N VAL A 106 8.06 9.11 -14.46
CA VAL A 106 7.02 8.98 -13.46
C VAL A 106 5.91 9.98 -13.75
N LEU A 107 4.69 9.52 -13.78
CA LEU A 107 3.52 10.36 -13.94
C LEU A 107 2.99 10.79 -12.57
N ARG A 108 2.80 12.08 -12.43
CA ARG A 108 2.04 12.64 -11.32
C ARG A 108 0.70 13.17 -11.83
N ALA A 109 -0.38 12.60 -11.33
CA ALA A 109 -1.74 13.05 -11.55
C ALA A 109 -2.45 13.12 -10.20
N THR A 110 -2.87 14.31 -9.78
CA THR A 110 -3.48 14.53 -8.47
C THR A 110 -4.74 15.37 -8.62
N GLY A 111 -5.91 14.73 -8.58
CA GLY A 111 -7.20 15.40 -8.59
C GLY A 111 -7.35 16.38 -9.74
N PHE A 112 -7.51 17.65 -9.40
CA PHE A 112 -7.72 18.73 -10.40
C PHE A 112 -6.44 19.23 -11.09
N SER A 113 -5.26 18.68 -10.76
CA SER A 113 -4.02 19.10 -11.38
C SER A 113 -3.82 18.43 -12.73
N LYS A 114 -3.19 19.17 -13.68
CA LYS A 114 -2.78 18.59 -14.96
C LYS A 114 -1.73 17.51 -14.73
N LYS A 115 -1.79 16.44 -15.52
CA LYS A 115 -0.75 15.41 -15.54
C LYS A 115 0.64 16.03 -15.83
N LYS A 116 1.63 15.64 -15.03
CA LYS A 116 3.02 16.04 -15.20
C LYS A 116 3.92 14.82 -15.19
N TRP A 117 4.85 14.77 -16.12
CA TRP A 117 5.89 13.76 -16.20
C TRP A 117 7.16 14.26 -15.54
N PHE A 118 7.79 13.39 -14.77
CA PHE A 118 9.07 13.64 -14.11
C PHE A 118 10.04 12.53 -14.47
N GLU A 119 11.33 12.82 -14.40
CA GLU A 119 12.34 11.78 -14.41
C GLU A 119 12.25 10.95 -13.14
N GLY A 120 12.41 9.64 -13.26
CA GLY A 120 12.37 8.72 -12.13
C GLY A 120 11.94 7.32 -12.55
N HIS A 121 11.86 6.44 -11.58
CA HIS A 121 11.34 5.10 -11.75
C HIS A 121 10.09 4.93 -10.89
N ASP A 122 9.12 4.25 -11.46
CA ASP A 122 8.00 3.71 -10.70
C ASP A 122 8.39 2.31 -10.24
N GLU A 123 8.60 2.14 -8.95
CA GLU A 123 9.18 0.94 -8.37
C GLU A 123 8.15 0.22 -7.49
N PRO A 124 7.88 -1.07 -7.76
CA PRO A 124 7.17 -1.90 -6.80
C PRO A 124 7.92 -1.94 -5.46
N GLU A 125 7.16 -1.92 -4.39
CA GLU A 125 7.72 -1.85 -3.05
C GLU A 125 7.04 -2.85 -2.12
N VAL A 126 7.85 -3.50 -1.28
CA VAL A 126 7.40 -4.28 -0.14
C VAL A 126 7.95 -3.62 1.12
N TYR A 127 7.07 -3.27 2.06
CA TYR A 127 7.51 -2.77 3.35
C TYR A 127 6.69 -3.36 4.50
N VAL A 128 7.34 -3.54 5.64
CA VAL A 128 6.70 -3.98 6.89
C VAL A 128 7.26 -3.17 8.04
N TYR A 129 6.38 -2.70 8.89
CA TYR A 129 6.74 -2.04 10.14
C TYR A 129 6.25 -2.88 11.32
N LEU A 130 7.16 -3.24 12.20
CA LEU A 130 6.85 -3.82 13.49
C LEU A 130 6.79 -2.72 14.52
N GLN A 131 5.67 -2.65 15.22
CA GLN A 131 5.43 -1.63 16.25
C GLN A 131 5.11 -2.30 17.57
N LYS A 132 5.74 -1.84 18.64
CA LYS A 132 5.25 -2.08 20.00
C LYS A 132 4.17 -1.05 20.27
N ARG A 133 2.98 -1.50 20.63
CA ARG A 133 1.85 -0.64 21.02
C ARG A 133 1.47 -0.92 22.46
N TRP A 134 1.16 0.12 23.19
CA TRP A 134 0.66 0.01 24.57
C TRP A 134 -0.28 1.17 24.86
N GLU A 135 -1.09 0.98 25.89
CA GLU A 135 -2.03 1.97 26.39
C GLU A 135 -1.63 2.33 27.83
N ASP A 136 -1.70 3.60 28.17
CA ASP A 136 -1.48 4.05 29.54
C ASP A 136 -2.78 3.97 30.38
N GLU A 137 -2.67 4.25 31.69
CA GLU A 137 -3.80 4.23 32.61
C GLU A 137 -4.91 5.24 32.28
N LYS A 138 -4.63 6.21 31.44
CA LYS A 138 -5.57 7.25 30.97
C LYS A 138 -6.21 6.91 29.62
N GLY A 139 -5.89 5.75 29.03
CA GLY A 139 -6.40 5.33 27.74
C GLY A 139 -5.65 5.91 26.54
N ASN A 140 -4.49 6.56 26.73
CA ASN A 140 -3.69 7.06 25.63
C ASN A 140 -2.92 5.90 24.97
N ILE A 141 -2.99 5.83 23.65
CA ILE A 141 -2.31 4.81 22.86
C ILE A 141 -0.97 5.33 22.39
N TYR A 142 0.07 4.57 22.67
CA TYR A 142 1.43 4.82 22.24
C TYR A 142 1.87 3.74 21.25
N ALA A 143 2.70 4.14 20.29
CA ALA A 143 3.32 3.23 19.34
C ALA A 143 4.81 3.58 19.16
N LYS A 144 5.64 2.55 19.23
CA LYS A 144 7.07 2.67 18.93
C LYS A 144 7.44 1.68 17.83
N ARG A 145 8.00 2.15 16.74
CA ARG A 145 8.55 1.29 15.69
C ARG A 145 9.80 0.60 16.23
N ILE A 146 9.85 -0.73 16.12
CA ILE A 146 10.93 -1.57 16.65
C ILE A 146 11.62 -2.40 15.60
N GLY A 147 11.03 -2.52 14.43
CA GLY A 147 11.61 -3.24 13.31
C GLY A 147 11.03 -2.75 11.98
N THR A 148 11.84 -2.83 10.94
CA THR A 148 11.45 -2.39 9.60
C THR A 148 11.99 -3.32 8.52
N VAL A 149 11.21 -3.45 7.48
CA VAL A 149 11.62 -4.00 6.18
C VAL A 149 11.19 -3.00 5.13
N ARG A 150 12.07 -2.69 4.19
CA ARG A 150 11.71 -1.95 3.00
C ARG A 150 12.53 -2.42 1.81
N GLN A 151 11.88 -2.95 0.80
CA GLN A 151 12.51 -3.41 -0.42
C GLN A 151 11.80 -2.78 -1.63
N ARG A 152 12.56 -2.12 -2.46
CA ARG A 152 12.13 -1.61 -3.76
C ARG A 152 12.78 -2.42 -4.88
N PHE A 153 12.10 -2.49 -6.00
CA PHE A 153 12.55 -3.21 -7.17
C PHE A 153 12.67 -2.23 -8.35
N ASP A 154 13.91 -1.87 -8.68
CA ASP A 154 14.25 -0.96 -9.78
C ASP A 154 14.27 -1.65 -11.15
N LYS A 155 14.17 -2.98 -11.17
CA LYS A 155 14.17 -3.80 -12.37
C LYS A 155 13.04 -4.80 -12.36
N SER A 156 12.56 -5.14 -13.55
CA SER A 156 11.56 -6.19 -13.71
C SER A 156 12.10 -7.55 -13.26
N ILE A 157 11.23 -8.32 -12.62
CA ILE A 157 11.45 -9.71 -12.24
C ILE A 157 10.38 -10.51 -12.99
N PRO A 158 10.66 -10.93 -14.25
CA PRO A 158 9.66 -11.51 -15.13
C PRO A 158 9.21 -12.91 -14.68
N GLU A 159 10.11 -13.65 -14.07
CA GLU A 159 9.84 -14.99 -13.54
C GLU A 159 9.55 -14.96 -12.04
N TRP A 160 8.73 -15.90 -11.58
CA TRP A 160 8.45 -16.02 -10.16
C TRP A 160 9.70 -16.30 -9.35
N LYS A 161 10.02 -15.40 -8.42
CA LYS A 161 10.94 -15.67 -7.32
C LYS A 161 10.16 -16.25 -6.16
N ASN A 162 10.35 -17.54 -5.92
CA ASN A 162 9.72 -18.24 -4.81
C ASN A 162 10.57 -18.10 -3.55
N ASN A 163 9.91 -17.97 -2.40
CA ASN A 163 10.55 -17.87 -1.09
C ASN A 163 11.57 -16.71 -1.03
N TYR A 164 11.28 -15.59 -1.70
CA TYR A 164 12.11 -14.40 -1.64
C TYR A 164 12.13 -13.87 -0.21
N ARG A 165 13.31 -13.92 0.40
CA ARG A 165 13.51 -13.55 1.81
C ARG A 165 13.98 -12.11 1.91
N ILE A 166 13.36 -11.36 2.82
CA ILE A 166 13.79 -10.01 3.19
C ILE A 166 13.94 -9.97 4.71
N ASP A 167 15.15 -9.68 5.19
CA ASP A 167 15.43 -9.63 6.62
C ASP A 167 14.85 -8.38 7.28
N ILE A 168 14.44 -8.51 8.53
CA ILE A 168 13.90 -7.43 9.33
C ILE A 168 15.01 -6.76 10.10
N HIS A 169 15.16 -5.46 9.95
CA HIS A 169 16.07 -4.65 10.73
C HIS A 169 15.43 -4.23 12.04
N TYR A 170 16.05 -4.59 13.15
CA TYR A 170 15.66 -4.20 14.49
C TYR A 170 16.62 -3.17 15.06
N GLY A 171 16.13 -2.29 15.92
CA GLY A 171 16.93 -1.31 16.64
C GLY A 171 16.39 0.09 16.52
N ASP A 172 17.27 1.07 16.64
CA ASP A 172 16.92 2.47 16.42
C ASP A 172 16.79 2.74 14.91
N ILE A 173 15.56 2.91 14.47
CA ILE A 173 15.22 3.13 13.07
C ILE A 173 14.95 4.61 12.77
N THR A 174 15.16 5.51 13.73
CA THR A 174 14.87 6.95 13.57
C THR A 174 15.75 7.59 12.50
N ASN A 175 16.95 7.05 12.27
CA ASN A 175 17.89 7.50 11.26
C ASN A 175 17.72 6.83 9.90
N GLU A 176 16.76 5.94 9.73
CA GLU A 176 16.49 5.34 8.43
C GLU A 176 15.91 6.37 7.46
N PRO A 177 16.33 6.37 6.17
CA PRO A 177 15.96 7.41 5.22
C PRO A 177 14.46 7.48 4.94
N TYR A 178 13.72 6.44 5.30
CA TYR A 178 12.26 6.37 5.11
C TYR A 178 11.48 6.49 6.42
N PHE A 179 12.17 6.73 7.52
CA PHE A 179 11.50 6.95 8.80
C PHE A 179 10.80 8.31 8.78
N LYS A 180 9.52 8.30 9.02
CA LYS A 180 8.76 9.50 9.34
C LYS A 180 8.17 9.30 10.73
N SER A 181 8.50 10.19 11.65
CA SER A 181 7.78 10.30 12.92
C SER A 181 6.37 10.81 12.61
N TYR A 182 5.39 10.16 13.15
CA TYR A 182 4.00 10.63 13.15
C TYR A 182 3.71 11.29 14.48
#